data_7643f1abad90774eaaaf41508a5ebe1e
#
_entry.id   7643f1abad90774eaaaf41508a5ebe1e
#
_cell.length_a   1.000
_cell.length_b   1.000
_cell.length_c   1.000
_cell.angle_alpha   90.00
_cell.angle_beta   90.00
_cell.angle_gamma   90.00
#
_symmetry.space_group_name_H-M   'P 1'
#
loop_
_entity.id
_entity.type
_entity.pdbx_description
1 polymer ?
#
loop_
_entity_poly.entity_id
_entity_poly.type
_entity_poly.pdbx_seq_one_letter_code
_entity_poly.pdbx_strand_id
1 'polypeptide(L)'
;MPGKTSKTSQRKSASKAAGRRGRVAGQKVKGKPTYTYHSYIYKVMKGVAEGFTIKKSGMSTMNSIVCDIFDRLASEAGALVRARKSQTLGANEVAAATRLVFPAELSEPAGKDGKEAVARYLRATKK
;
A
#
# COMPACT_ATOMS: atom_id res chain seq x y z
N MET A 1 21.66 39.52 -62.32
CA MET A 1 20.33 40.06 -62.64
C MET A 1 19.38 39.74 -61.53
N PRO A 2 18.67 40.71 -61.07
CA PRO A 2 18.06 40.74 -59.76
C PRO A 2 16.56 40.42 -59.78
N GLY A 3 16.02 40.19 -58.69
CA GLY A 3 14.58 40.33 -58.52
C GLY A 3 14.10 39.45 -57.34
N LYS A 4 13.48 39.84 -56.50
CA LYS A 4 12.72 40.92 -55.87
C LYS A 4 12.12 40.38 -54.60
N THR A 5 12.40 41.09 -53.62
CA THR A 5 11.70 41.06 -52.29
C THR A 5 10.19 41.11 -52.44
N SER A 6 9.50 40.35 -51.62
CA SER A 6 8.20 40.77 -51.13
C SER A 6 8.02 40.41 -49.65
N LYS A 7 8.07 41.47 -48.86
CA LYS A 7 7.56 41.56 -47.51
C LYS A 7 6.05 41.39 -47.53
N THR A 8 5.50 40.55 -46.69
CA THR A 8 4.09 40.66 -46.33
C THR A 8 3.95 40.42 -44.85
N SER A 9 3.99 41.47 -44.16
CA SER A 9 3.03 42.01 -43.20
C SER A 9 2.33 41.04 -42.25
N GLN A 10 2.79 41.22 -41.07
CA GLN A 10 2.13 40.80 -39.82
C GLN A 10 0.66 41.23 -39.78
N ARG A 11 -0.20 40.32 -39.34
CA ARG A 11 -1.42 40.70 -38.64
C ARG A 11 -1.50 39.97 -37.32
N LYS A 12 -1.22 40.73 -36.27
CA LYS A 12 -1.61 40.42 -34.90
C LYS A 12 -3.13 40.44 -34.83
N SER A 13 -3.75 39.36 -34.49
CA SER A 13 -5.09 39.37 -33.93
C SER A 13 -5.03 38.72 -32.54
N ALA A 14 -4.97 39.57 -31.55
CA ALA A 14 -5.20 39.22 -30.18
C ALA A 14 -6.69 38.94 -29.97
N SER A 15 -7.11 37.72 -29.83
CA SER A 15 -8.42 37.38 -29.32
C SER A 15 -8.30 36.94 -27.85
N LYS A 16 -8.68 37.87 -27.02
CA LYS A 16 -8.84 37.76 -25.58
C LYS A 16 -10.08 36.92 -25.30
N ALA A 17 -9.93 35.61 -25.19
CA ALA A 17 -10.99 34.73 -24.70
C ALA A 17 -10.82 34.54 -23.20
N ALA A 18 -11.57 35.30 -22.44
CA ALA A 18 -11.77 35.10 -21.02
C ALA A 18 -12.55 33.79 -20.79
N GLY A 19 -11.84 32.68 -20.66
CA GLY A 19 -12.43 31.40 -20.25
C GLY A 19 -12.79 31.48 -18.78
N ARG A 20 -14.07 31.61 -18.48
CA ARG A 20 -14.65 31.36 -17.17
C ARG A 20 -14.25 29.97 -16.72
N ARG A 21 -13.29 29.89 -15.80
CA ARG A 21 -13.04 28.65 -15.03
C ARG A 21 -14.24 28.39 -14.15
N GLY A 22 -15.16 27.58 -14.65
CA GLY A 22 -16.21 26.99 -13.83
C GLY A 22 -15.53 26.22 -12.70
N ARG A 23 -15.72 26.67 -11.47
CA ARG A 23 -15.44 25.87 -10.28
C ARG A 23 -16.36 24.66 -10.35
N VAL A 24 -15.82 23.55 -10.82
CA VAL A 24 -16.44 22.25 -10.60
C VAL A 24 -16.40 22.02 -9.09
N ALA A 25 -17.56 22.06 -8.45
CA ALA A 25 -17.68 21.71 -7.04
C ALA A 25 -17.04 20.36 -6.84
N GLY A 26 -15.96 20.33 -6.04
CA GLY A 26 -15.18 19.13 -5.79
C GLY A 26 -16.07 18.06 -5.18
N GLN A 27 -16.46 17.08 -5.97
CA GLN A 27 -16.88 15.81 -5.43
C GLN A 27 -15.73 15.33 -4.54
N LYS A 28 -15.96 15.32 -3.22
CA LYS A 28 -15.11 14.59 -2.28
C LYS A 28 -15.16 13.13 -2.72
N VAL A 29 -14.18 12.73 -3.50
CA VAL A 29 -13.91 11.32 -3.74
C VAL A 29 -13.67 10.75 -2.35
N LYS A 30 -14.62 9.94 -1.85
CA LYS A 30 -14.40 9.16 -0.64
C LYS A 30 -13.20 8.29 -0.93
N GLY A 31 -12.03 8.70 -0.43
CA GLY A 31 -10.81 7.92 -0.54
C GLY A 31 -11.10 6.53 -0.02
N LYS A 32 -10.63 5.50 -0.74
CA LYS A 32 -10.65 4.12 -0.24
C LYS A 32 -10.11 4.14 1.19
N PRO A 33 -10.70 3.39 2.13
CA PRO A 33 -10.21 3.34 3.49
C PRO A 33 -8.74 2.93 3.45
N THR A 34 -7.86 3.85 3.79
CA THR A 34 -6.42 3.57 3.87
C THR A 34 -6.20 2.91 5.22
N TYR A 35 -5.99 1.60 5.21
CA TYR A 35 -5.64 0.86 6.41
C TYR A 35 -4.26 1.34 6.89
N THR A 36 -4.22 1.95 8.06
CA THR A 36 -2.98 2.44 8.65
C THR A 36 -2.64 1.60 9.89
N TYR A 37 -1.45 1.02 9.88
CA TYR A 37 -0.93 0.21 11.00
C TYR A 37 -0.03 1.01 11.94
N HIS A 38 -0.03 2.34 11.83
CA HIS A 38 0.88 3.24 12.56
C HIS A 38 0.90 2.99 14.07
N SER A 39 -0.27 2.85 14.69
CA SER A 39 -0.37 2.62 16.15
C SER A 39 0.23 1.28 16.56
N TYR A 40 0.05 0.25 15.75
CA TYR A 40 0.59 -1.09 16.00
C TYR A 40 2.09 -1.14 15.78
N ILE A 41 2.58 -0.54 14.69
CA ILE A 41 4.02 -0.40 14.41
C ILE A 41 4.70 0.34 15.57
N TYR A 42 4.10 1.43 16.04
CA TYR A 42 4.65 2.18 17.17
C TYR A 42 4.71 1.34 18.45
N LYS A 43 3.67 0.59 18.77
CA LYS A 43 3.64 -0.30 19.94
C LYS A 43 4.73 -1.36 19.88
N VAL A 44 4.89 -2.02 18.73
CA VAL A 44 5.94 -3.03 18.52
C VAL A 44 7.31 -2.39 18.66
N MET A 45 7.54 -1.25 18.03
CA MET A 45 8.81 -0.52 18.13
C MET A 45 9.16 -0.19 19.58
N LYS A 46 8.19 0.29 20.38
CA LYS A 46 8.41 0.58 21.80
C LYS A 46 8.75 -0.65 22.62
N GLY A 47 8.20 -1.81 22.27
CA GLY A 47 8.52 -3.07 22.95
C GLY A 47 9.90 -3.63 22.61
N VAL A 48 10.43 -3.32 21.42
CA VAL A 48 11.74 -3.81 20.95
C VAL A 48 12.86 -2.82 21.24
N ALA A 49 12.57 -1.53 21.11
CA ALA A 49 13.57 -0.45 21.22
C ALA A 49 13.05 0.65 22.15
N GLU A 50 13.16 0.43 23.46
CA GLU A 50 12.81 1.42 24.47
C GLU A 50 13.67 2.70 24.32
N GLY A 51 13.02 3.87 24.46
CA GLY A 51 13.70 5.16 24.33
C GLY A 51 13.82 5.71 22.91
N PHE A 52 13.62 4.90 21.88
CA PHE A 52 13.68 5.37 20.50
C PHE A 52 12.34 5.96 20.04
N THR A 53 12.42 6.88 19.07
CA THR A 53 11.27 7.47 18.39
C THR A 53 11.41 7.28 16.88
N ILE A 54 10.28 7.27 16.17
CA ILE A 54 10.26 7.13 14.71
C ILE A 54 9.76 8.44 14.08
N LYS A 55 10.43 8.91 13.03
CA LYS A 55 9.98 10.05 12.24
C LYS A 55 8.76 9.68 11.40
N LYS A 56 7.95 10.69 11.04
CA LYS A 56 6.76 10.49 10.20
C LYS A 56 7.07 9.79 8.87
N SER A 57 8.19 10.12 8.23
CA SER A 57 8.63 9.45 6.99
C SER A 57 8.96 7.97 7.24
N GLY A 58 9.69 7.66 8.31
CA GLY A 58 9.98 6.28 8.70
C GLY A 58 8.71 5.48 9.01
N MET A 59 7.75 6.07 9.72
CA MET A 59 6.46 5.44 9.97
C MET A 59 5.68 5.14 8.68
N SER A 60 5.69 6.08 7.73
CA SER A 60 5.05 5.87 6.43
C SER A 60 5.71 4.72 5.65
N THR A 61 7.04 4.66 5.65
CA THR A 61 7.79 3.56 5.02
C THR A 61 7.47 2.22 5.68
N MET A 62 7.47 2.16 7.01
CA MET A 62 7.11 0.93 7.73
C MET A 62 5.69 0.46 7.43
N ASN A 63 4.74 1.39 7.38
CA ASN A 63 3.36 1.06 7.01
C ASN A 63 3.28 0.50 5.57
N SER A 64 4.01 1.06 4.63
CA SER A 64 4.06 0.56 3.24
C SER A 64 4.66 -0.84 3.18
N ILE A 65 5.71 -1.12 3.95
CA ILE A 65 6.32 -2.46 4.04
C ILE A 65 5.30 -3.48 4.57
N VAL A 66 4.58 -3.15 5.64
CA VAL A 66 3.56 -4.06 6.21
C VAL A 66 2.47 -4.36 5.20
N CYS A 67 1.98 -3.35 4.46
CA CYS A 67 0.98 -3.55 3.42
C CYS A 67 1.51 -4.42 2.27
N ASP A 68 2.73 -4.17 1.79
CA ASP A 68 3.34 -4.93 0.69
C ASP A 68 3.54 -6.41 1.06
N ILE A 69 4.04 -6.68 2.26
CA ILE A 69 4.20 -8.05 2.76
C ILE A 69 2.85 -8.75 2.87
N PHE A 70 1.83 -8.06 3.36
CA PHE A 70 0.47 -8.61 3.42
C PHE A 70 -0.05 -8.99 2.03
N ASP A 71 0.10 -8.11 1.05
CA ASP A 71 -0.35 -8.36 -0.32
C ASP A 71 0.38 -9.54 -0.95
N ARG A 72 1.68 -9.68 -0.73
CA ARG A 72 2.46 -10.83 -1.19
C ARG A 72 2.00 -12.13 -0.54
N LEU A 73 1.84 -12.15 0.78
CA LEU A 73 1.33 -13.32 1.50
C LEU A 73 -0.07 -13.73 1.02
N ALA A 74 -0.96 -12.76 0.85
CA ALA A 74 -2.32 -13.01 0.37
C ALA A 74 -2.34 -13.58 -1.06
N SER A 75 -1.46 -13.07 -1.93
CA SER A 75 -1.32 -13.53 -3.31
C SER A 75 -0.85 -14.98 -3.37
N GLU A 76 0.22 -15.32 -2.65
CA GLU A 76 0.77 -16.67 -2.61
C GLU A 76 -0.20 -17.66 -1.95
N ALA A 77 -0.81 -17.28 -0.83
CA ALA A 77 -1.81 -18.11 -0.17
C ALA A 77 -3.03 -18.36 -1.08
N GLY A 78 -3.48 -17.34 -1.82
CA GLY A 78 -4.53 -17.48 -2.82
C GLY A 78 -4.14 -18.41 -3.99
N ALA A 79 -2.88 -18.39 -4.42
CA ALA A 79 -2.38 -19.31 -5.44
C ALA A 79 -2.40 -20.77 -4.94
N LEU A 80 -1.98 -21.00 -3.69
CA LEU A 80 -2.02 -22.33 -3.07
C LEU A 80 -3.44 -22.88 -2.93
N VAL A 81 -4.40 -22.05 -2.54
CA VAL A 81 -5.83 -22.41 -2.46
C VAL A 81 -6.35 -22.83 -3.83
N ARG A 82 -6.05 -22.05 -4.87
CA ARG A 82 -6.45 -22.38 -6.26
C ARG A 82 -5.82 -23.69 -6.74
N ALA A 83 -4.54 -23.91 -6.46
CA ALA A 83 -3.84 -25.14 -6.83
C ALA A 83 -4.48 -26.39 -6.18
N ARG A 84 -4.94 -26.27 -4.95
CA ARG A 84 -5.66 -27.33 -4.24
C ARG A 84 -7.13 -27.46 -4.59
N LYS A 85 -7.63 -26.61 -5.49
CA LYS A 85 -9.06 -26.53 -5.85
C LYS A 85 -9.99 -26.36 -4.65
N SER A 86 -9.49 -25.71 -3.57
CA SER A 86 -10.27 -25.37 -2.39
C SER A 86 -10.91 -23.99 -2.56
N GLN A 87 -12.05 -23.77 -1.91
CA GLN A 87 -12.71 -22.45 -1.86
C GLN A 87 -12.39 -21.67 -0.60
N THR A 88 -11.75 -22.31 0.37
CA THR A 88 -11.50 -21.71 1.68
C THR A 88 -10.00 -21.58 1.93
N LEU A 89 -9.58 -20.39 2.31
CA LEU A 89 -8.23 -20.12 2.77
C LEU A 89 -8.09 -20.57 4.22
N GLY A 90 -7.24 -21.56 4.46
CA GLY A 90 -6.96 -22.09 5.78
C GLY A 90 -5.62 -21.61 6.34
N ALA A 91 -5.38 -21.91 7.61
CA ALA A 91 -4.13 -21.57 8.29
C ALA A 91 -2.91 -22.27 7.66
N ASN A 92 -3.10 -23.45 7.08
CA ASN A 92 -2.02 -24.21 6.44
C ASN A 92 -1.52 -23.52 5.17
N GLU A 93 -2.42 -22.98 4.36
CA GLU A 93 -2.08 -22.24 3.15
C GLU A 93 -1.32 -20.96 3.48
N VAL A 94 -1.75 -20.23 4.51
CA VAL A 94 -1.04 -19.03 5.00
C VAL A 94 0.34 -19.40 5.55
N ALA A 95 0.46 -20.47 6.31
CA ALA A 95 1.75 -20.95 6.83
C ALA A 95 2.69 -21.39 5.70
N ALA A 96 2.17 -22.03 4.66
CA ALA A 96 2.95 -22.40 3.48
C ALA A 96 3.38 -21.15 2.69
N ALA A 97 2.48 -20.18 2.47
CA ALA A 97 2.80 -18.91 1.83
C ALA A 97 3.89 -18.14 2.61
N THR A 98 3.85 -18.16 3.93
CA THR A 98 4.89 -17.54 4.77
C THR A 98 6.27 -18.12 4.48
N ARG A 99 6.37 -19.44 4.28
CA ARG A 99 7.64 -20.10 3.92
C ARG A 99 8.12 -19.78 2.51
N LEU A 100 7.22 -19.42 1.60
CA LEU A 100 7.56 -19.04 0.23
C LEU A 100 8.00 -17.58 0.14
N VAL A 101 7.37 -16.69 0.90
CA VAL A 101 7.62 -15.25 0.84
C VAL A 101 8.81 -14.83 1.69
N PHE A 102 8.97 -15.43 2.87
CA PHE A 102 10.06 -15.08 3.78
C PHE A 102 11.28 -15.99 3.59
N PRO A 103 12.50 -15.46 3.80
CA PRO A 103 13.70 -16.29 3.90
C PRO A 103 13.57 -17.29 5.07
N ALA A 104 14.29 -18.40 4.98
CA ALA A 104 14.19 -19.51 5.94
C ALA A 104 14.32 -19.08 7.41
N GLU A 105 15.23 -18.15 7.68
CA GLU A 105 15.49 -17.62 9.04
C GLU A 105 14.30 -16.89 9.65
N LEU A 106 13.46 -16.24 8.81
CA LEU A 106 12.30 -15.47 9.26
C LEU A 106 10.99 -16.27 9.16
N SER A 107 10.92 -17.27 8.31
CA SER A 107 9.69 -18.01 8.04
C SER A 107 9.21 -18.82 9.23
N GLU A 108 10.14 -19.43 9.97
CA GLU A 108 9.82 -20.24 11.14
C GLU A 108 9.31 -19.38 12.32
N PRO A 109 10.04 -18.34 12.78
CA PRO A 109 9.53 -17.46 13.84
C PRO A 109 8.24 -16.74 13.44
N ALA A 110 8.11 -16.27 12.20
CA ALA A 110 6.89 -15.62 11.73
C ALA A 110 5.67 -16.56 11.79
N GLY A 111 5.84 -17.82 11.39
CA GLY A 111 4.79 -18.83 11.49
C GLY A 111 4.39 -19.15 12.93
N LYS A 112 5.37 -19.19 13.86
CA LYS A 112 5.14 -19.42 15.28
C LYS A 112 4.39 -18.24 15.91
N ASP A 113 4.86 -17.01 15.67
CA ASP A 113 4.25 -15.80 16.22
C ASP A 113 2.84 -15.58 15.68
N GLY A 114 2.61 -15.90 14.41
CA GLY A 114 1.27 -15.85 13.82
C GLY A 114 0.28 -16.80 14.50
N LYS A 115 0.68 -18.03 14.77
CA LYS A 115 -0.15 -19.01 15.51
C LYS A 115 -0.44 -18.54 16.94
N GLU A 116 0.56 -17.97 17.61
CA GLU A 116 0.39 -17.44 18.96
C GLU A 116 -0.54 -16.23 18.99
N ALA A 117 -0.43 -15.32 18.02
CA ALA A 117 -1.31 -14.16 17.88
C ALA A 117 -2.78 -14.58 17.70
N VAL A 118 -3.04 -15.57 16.84
CA VAL A 118 -4.39 -16.14 16.66
C VAL A 118 -4.88 -16.80 17.94
N ALA A 119 -4.05 -17.55 18.65
CA ALA A 119 -4.42 -18.18 19.90
C ALA A 119 -4.78 -17.15 20.99
N ARG A 120 -4.02 -16.05 21.07
CA ARG A 120 -4.33 -14.93 21.98
C ARG A 120 -5.68 -14.29 21.63
N TYR A 121 -5.94 -14.05 20.36
CA TYR A 121 -7.20 -13.49 19.89
C TYR A 121 -8.39 -14.40 20.26
N LEU A 122 -8.30 -15.68 19.99
CA LEU A 122 -9.35 -16.64 20.31
C LEU A 122 -9.62 -16.75 21.82
N ARG A 123 -8.59 -16.64 22.67
CA ARG A 123 -8.77 -16.59 24.13
C ARG A 123 -9.48 -15.31 24.58
N ALA A 124 -9.17 -14.17 23.95
CA ALA A 124 -9.79 -12.89 24.28
C ALA A 124 -11.27 -12.81 23.84
N THR A 125 -11.66 -13.51 22.77
CA THR A 125 -13.03 -13.52 22.22
C THR A 125 -13.93 -14.58 22.85
N LYS A 126 -13.39 -15.54 23.61
CA LYS A 126 -14.17 -16.53 24.37
C LYS A 126 -14.64 -15.96 25.72
N LYS A 127 -15.34 -14.81 25.71
CA LYS A 127 -16.09 -14.34 26.87
C LYS A 127 -17.57 -14.55 26.66
#